data_28e8c6ac031b167d37d33b939befdc52
#
_entry.id   28e8c6ac031b167d37d33b939befdc52
#
_cell.length_a   1.000
_cell.length_b   1.000
_cell.length_c   1.000
_cell.angle_alpha   90.00
_cell.angle_beta   90.00
_cell.angle_gamma   90.00
#
_symmetry.space_group_name_H-M   'P 1'
#
loop_
_entity.id
_entity.type
_entity.pdbx_description
1 polymer ?
#
loop_
_entity_poly.entity_id
_entity_poly.type
_entity_poly.pdbx_seq_one_letter_code
_entity_poly.pdbx_strand_id
1 'polypeptide(L)'
;DLVRSRGLGDVYKRQVVDFKGFMESLVEGFKLMIPAIGILIFAWTLKGMGDALQIGTFVESIVGTSASASLFLPAVLFVVAVFLAFSTGTSWGTFAILVPIAIAMFPGADHLEMMIIAVSAVLAGAVCGDHISPISDTTVMSSAGAQSNHINHVTTQMQYAAVVAVVCIIGYIIAGLVQIWWVALGISLMLLLAVLTFIKKRSGSNREKTAGI
;
A
#
# COMPACT_ATOMS: atom_id res chain seq x y z
N ASP A 1 27.77 -1.63 -16.60
CA ASP A 1 26.50 -1.18 -15.98
C ASP A 1 25.35 -2.18 -16.11
N LEU A 2 25.40 -3.09 -17.09
CA LEU A 2 24.45 -4.21 -17.20
C LEU A 2 24.59 -5.25 -16.06
N VAL A 3 25.66 -5.19 -15.29
CA VAL A 3 25.97 -6.12 -14.19
C VAL A 3 25.17 -5.79 -12.93
N ARG A 4 24.73 -4.54 -12.76
CA ARG A 4 24.00 -4.08 -11.57
C ARG A 4 22.52 -4.51 -11.53
N SER A 5 21.92 -4.84 -12.66
CA SER A 5 20.49 -5.22 -12.76
C SER A 5 20.24 -6.73 -12.71
N ARG A 6 21.27 -7.54 -12.64
CA ARG A 6 21.15 -9.00 -12.57
C ARG A 6 21.08 -9.44 -11.11
N GLY A 7 20.02 -10.19 -10.80
CA GLY A 7 19.73 -10.60 -9.44
C GLY A 7 20.84 -11.39 -8.76
N LEU A 8 20.79 -11.49 -7.43
CA LEU A 8 21.75 -12.17 -6.56
C LEU A 8 22.24 -13.55 -7.05
N GLY A 9 21.40 -14.30 -7.77
CA GLY A 9 21.75 -15.59 -8.34
C GLY A 9 22.80 -15.52 -9.46
N ASP A 10 22.82 -14.44 -10.24
CA ASP A 10 23.80 -14.21 -11.30
C ASP A 10 25.16 -13.74 -10.71
N VAL A 11 25.10 -12.99 -9.62
CA VAL A 11 26.29 -12.54 -8.87
C VAL A 11 27.02 -13.76 -8.28
N TYR A 12 26.29 -14.71 -7.71
CA TYR A 12 26.86 -15.94 -7.17
C TYR A 12 27.44 -16.85 -8.25
N LYS A 13 26.73 -17.05 -9.37
CA LYS A 13 27.22 -17.88 -10.51
C LYS A 13 28.46 -17.32 -11.17
N ARG A 14 28.69 -16.01 -11.13
CA ARG A 14 29.83 -15.35 -11.75
C ARG A 14 31.01 -15.14 -10.81
N GLN A 15 30.94 -15.61 -9.58
CA GLN A 15 31.99 -15.45 -8.55
C GLN A 15 32.42 -13.98 -8.34
N VAL A 16 31.47 -13.06 -8.47
CA VAL A 16 31.72 -11.62 -8.29
C VAL A 16 31.87 -11.27 -6.80
N VAL A 17 31.36 -12.13 -5.91
CA VAL A 17 31.45 -11.96 -4.45
C VAL A 17 32.15 -13.21 -3.89
N ASP A 18 33.26 -13.02 -3.20
CA ASP A 18 33.91 -14.07 -2.46
C ASP A 18 33.13 -14.44 -1.18
N PHE A 19 33.49 -15.55 -0.54
CA PHE A 19 32.80 -16.04 0.66
C PHE A 19 32.82 -15.00 1.79
N LYS A 20 33.90 -14.25 1.94
CA LYS A 20 34.04 -13.20 2.95
C LYS A 20 33.07 -12.04 2.68
N GLY A 21 33.02 -11.55 1.44
CA GLY A 21 32.09 -10.49 1.03
C GLY A 21 30.61 -10.93 1.16
N PHE A 22 30.32 -12.22 0.91
CA PHE A 22 28.99 -12.77 1.17
C PHE A 22 28.62 -12.71 2.66
N MET A 23 29.52 -13.12 3.54
CA MET A 23 29.27 -13.09 4.99
C MET A 23 29.16 -11.65 5.53
N GLU A 24 29.96 -10.72 5.01
CA GLU A 24 29.84 -9.30 5.36
C GLU A 24 28.51 -8.71 4.90
N SER A 25 28.06 -9.02 3.69
CA SER A 25 26.77 -8.59 3.16
C SER A 25 25.58 -9.17 3.96
N LEU A 26 25.70 -10.37 4.48
CA LEU A 26 24.70 -11.00 5.32
C LEU A 26 24.54 -10.26 6.66
N VAL A 27 25.65 -9.87 7.28
CA VAL A 27 25.67 -9.06 8.50
C VAL A 27 25.04 -7.68 8.27
N GLU A 28 25.38 -7.04 7.15
CA GLU A 28 24.77 -5.76 6.77
C GLU A 28 23.26 -5.90 6.52
N GLY A 29 22.83 -6.98 5.88
CA GLY A 29 21.41 -7.29 5.70
C GLY A 29 20.65 -7.41 7.03
N PHE A 30 21.23 -8.07 8.04
CA PHE A 30 20.66 -8.12 9.38
C PHE A 30 20.55 -6.73 10.03
N LYS A 31 21.58 -5.89 9.89
CA LYS A 31 21.54 -4.51 10.41
C LYS A 31 20.41 -3.68 9.78
N LEU A 32 20.17 -3.85 8.49
CA LEU A 32 19.08 -3.17 7.78
C LEU A 32 17.70 -3.62 8.25
N MET A 33 17.57 -4.82 8.85
CA MET A 33 16.31 -5.32 9.41
C MET A 33 15.99 -4.77 10.81
N ILE A 34 16.97 -4.25 11.55
CA ILE A 34 16.78 -3.76 12.93
C ILE A 34 15.68 -2.70 13.02
N PRO A 35 15.63 -1.66 12.16
CA PRO A 35 14.56 -0.67 12.21
C PRO A 35 13.17 -1.29 11.99
N ALA A 36 13.04 -2.21 11.03
CA ALA A 36 11.76 -2.89 10.76
C ALA A 36 11.30 -3.73 11.94
N ILE A 37 12.20 -4.48 12.56
CA ILE A 37 11.90 -5.27 13.78
C ILE A 37 11.51 -4.34 14.93
N GLY A 38 12.22 -3.21 15.10
CA GLY A 38 11.90 -2.19 16.10
C GLY A 38 10.48 -1.65 15.92
N ILE A 39 10.10 -1.29 14.70
CA ILE A 39 8.75 -0.83 14.36
C ILE A 39 7.71 -1.89 14.72
N LEU A 40 7.94 -3.16 14.41
CA LEU A 40 7.02 -4.26 14.73
C LEU A 40 6.85 -4.44 16.25
N ILE A 41 7.92 -4.34 17.02
CA ILE A 41 7.86 -4.44 18.49
C ILE A 41 7.01 -3.30 19.06
N PHE A 42 7.25 -2.05 18.61
CA PHE A 42 6.44 -0.91 19.03
C PHE A 42 4.98 -1.04 18.61
N ALA A 43 4.71 -1.57 17.42
CA ALA A 43 3.36 -1.80 16.94
C ALA A 43 2.61 -2.85 17.78
N TRP A 44 3.27 -3.95 18.16
CA TRP A 44 2.69 -4.95 19.06
C TRP A 44 2.42 -4.36 20.46
N THR A 45 3.33 -3.52 20.95
CA THR A 45 3.13 -2.79 22.22
C THR A 45 1.92 -1.87 22.12
N LEU A 46 1.81 -1.09 21.03
CA LEU A 46 0.67 -0.20 20.77
C LEU A 46 -0.64 -0.99 20.68
N LYS A 47 -0.63 -2.15 20.00
CA LYS A 47 -1.79 -3.05 19.96
C LYS A 47 -2.19 -3.50 21.35
N GLY A 48 -1.23 -3.97 22.16
CA GLY A 48 -1.50 -4.39 23.54
C GLY A 48 -2.08 -3.26 24.42
N MET A 49 -1.59 -2.03 24.23
CA MET A 49 -2.16 -0.85 24.90
C MET A 49 -3.57 -0.53 24.38
N GLY A 50 -3.80 -0.67 23.07
CA GLY A 50 -5.12 -0.50 22.46
C GLY A 50 -6.15 -1.48 22.98
N ASP A 51 -5.75 -2.75 23.12
CA ASP A 51 -6.59 -3.80 23.72
C ASP A 51 -6.92 -3.48 25.19
N ALA A 52 -5.93 -3.03 25.97
CA ALA A 52 -6.11 -2.63 27.36
C ALA A 52 -7.03 -1.41 27.54
N LEU A 53 -6.99 -0.46 26.59
CA LEU A 53 -7.86 0.71 26.54
C LEU A 53 -9.23 0.41 25.91
N GLN A 54 -9.49 -0.82 25.51
CA GLN A 54 -10.73 -1.25 24.85
C GLN A 54 -11.08 -0.38 23.62
N ILE A 55 -10.08 -0.01 22.82
CA ILE A 55 -10.26 0.83 21.62
C ILE A 55 -11.27 0.17 20.66
N GLY A 56 -11.25 -1.16 20.53
CA GLY A 56 -12.20 -1.90 19.70
C GLY A 56 -13.67 -1.65 20.12
N THR A 57 -13.97 -1.78 21.40
CA THR A 57 -15.33 -1.54 21.94
C THR A 57 -15.74 -0.08 21.85
N PHE A 58 -14.80 0.85 22.02
CA PHE A 58 -15.05 2.27 21.81
C PHE A 58 -15.42 2.57 20.35
N VAL A 59 -14.65 2.04 19.40
CA VAL A 59 -14.92 2.20 17.97
C VAL A 59 -16.25 1.54 17.59
N GLU A 60 -16.53 0.33 18.11
CA GLU A 60 -17.81 -0.36 17.93
C GLU A 60 -18.99 0.48 18.42
N SER A 61 -18.85 1.16 19.56
CA SER A 61 -19.89 2.05 20.09
C SER A 61 -20.18 3.25 19.18
N ILE A 62 -19.19 3.76 18.45
CA ILE A 62 -19.34 4.86 17.49
C ILE A 62 -19.90 4.36 16.17
N VAL A 63 -19.37 3.26 15.65
CA VAL A 63 -19.75 2.68 14.36
C VAL A 63 -21.08 1.92 14.43
N GLY A 64 -21.32 1.20 15.54
CA GLY A 64 -22.52 0.42 15.77
C GLY A 64 -23.80 1.26 15.88
N THR A 65 -23.68 2.56 16.16
CA THR A 65 -24.82 3.49 16.17
C THR A 65 -25.31 3.91 14.78
N SER A 66 -24.54 3.61 13.72
CA SER A 66 -24.90 3.95 12.34
C SER A 66 -24.53 2.83 11.39
N ALA A 67 -25.47 1.96 11.09
CA ALA A 67 -25.28 0.88 10.10
C ALA A 67 -24.75 1.40 8.75
N SER A 68 -25.05 2.65 8.40
CA SER A 68 -24.53 3.29 7.19
C SER A 68 -23.04 3.67 7.28
N ALA A 69 -22.54 3.98 8.47
CA ALA A 69 -21.13 4.36 8.63
C ALA A 69 -20.18 3.17 8.43
N SER A 70 -20.59 1.98 8.86
CA SER A 70 -19.78 0.76 8.71
C SER A 70 -19.53 0.39 7.24
N LEU A 71 -20.45 0.72 6.34
CA LEU A 71 -20.34 0.41 4.90
C LEU A 71 -19.24 1.23 4.20
N PHE A 72 -18.99 2.45 4.68
CA PHE A 72 -17.95 3.33 4.11
C PHE A 72 -16.57 3.16 4.78
N LEU A 73 -16.53 2.41 5.88
CA LEU A 73 -15.34 2.26 6.70
C LEU A 73 -14.13 1.73 5.94
N PRO A 74 -14.24 0.72 5.04
CA PRO A 74 -13.10 0.27 4.25
C PRO A 74 -12.51 1.38 3.37
N ALA A 75 -13.34 2.23 2.76
CA ALA A 75 -12.85 3.35 1.96
C ALA A 75 -12.15 4.40 2.83
N VAL A 76 -12.67 4.68 4.02
CA VAL A 76 -12.03 5.58 4.99
C VAL A 76 -10.68 5.01 5.44
N LEU A 77 -10.62 3.74 5.79
CA LEU A 77 -9.38 3.05 6.17
C LEU A 77 -8.35 3.08 5.05
N PHE A 78 -8.76 2.90 3.79
CA PHE A 78 -7.87 3.04 2.64
C PHE A 78 -7.25 4.44 2.58
N VAL A 79 -8.06 5.49 2.68
CA VAL A 79 -7.58 6.89 2.63
C VAL A 79 -6.64 7.19 3.80
N VAL A 80 -6.99 6.78 5.02
CA VAL A 80 -6.14 6.96 6.21
C VAL A 80 -4.82 6.22 6.03
N ALA A 81 -4.85 4.99 5.52
CA ALA A 81 -3.64 4.21 5.25
C ALA A 81 -2.74 4.86 4.20
N VAL A 82 -3.32 5.43 3.12
CA VAL A 82 -2.55 6.19 2.12
C VAL A 82 -1.84 7.37 2.77
N PHE A 83 -2.55 8.18 3.56
CA PHE A 83 -1.96 9.34 4.22
C PHE A 83 -0.87 8.96 5.23
N LEU A 84 -1.11 7.94 6.03
CA LEU A 84 -0.16 7.50 7.05
C LEU A 84 1.10 6.95 6.40
N ALA A 85 0.97 6.08 5.41
CA ALA A 85 2.12 5.51 4.69
C ALA A 85 2.89 6.55 3.89
N PHE A 86 2.20 7.50 3.25
CA PHE A 86 2.82 8.63 2.57
C PHE A 86 3.67 9.48 3.54
N SER A 87 3.12 9.78 4.72
CA SER A 87 3.77 10.64 5.72
C SER A 87 4.93 9.95 6.43
N THR A 88 4.85 8.63 6.62
CA THR A 88 5.89 7.84 7.31
C THR A 88 6.93 7.24 6.36
N GLY A 89 6.59 7.14 5.08
CA GLY A 89 7.44 6.49 4.06
C GLY A 89 7.58 4.98 4.27
N THR A 90 6.62 4.34 4.95
CA THR A 90 6.66 2.89 5.16
C THR A 90 5.27 2.26 5.17
N SER A 91 5.08 1.25 4.32
CA SER A 91 3.88 0.42 4.33
C SER A 91 3.84 -0.50 5.56
N TRP A 92 4.98 -1.04 5.97
CA TRP A 92 5.07 -1.96 7.12
C TRP A 92 4.66 -1.32 8.44
N GLY A 93 5.13 -0.08 8.70
CA GLY A 93 4.71 0.68 9.87
C GLY A 93 3.22 0.98 9.88
N THR A 94 2.66 1.28 8.73
CA THR A 94 1.22 1.52 8.55
C THR A 94 0.40 0.24 8.78
N PHE A 95 0.84 -0.91 8.26
CA PHE A 95 0.20 -2.21 8.53
C PHE A 95 0.17 -2.50 10.02
N ALA A 96 1.30 -2.33 10.69
CA ALA A 96 1.44 -2.63 12.10
C ALA A 96 0.48 -1.81 12.99
N ILE A 97 0.14 -0.60 12.58
CA ILE A 97 -0.79 0.28 13.31
C ILE A 97 -2.24 -0.01 12.93
N LEU A 98 -2.55 -0.02 11.63
CA LEU A 98 -3.95 -0.01 11.17
C LEU A 98 -4.60 -1.39 11.07
N VAL A 99 -3.83 -2.46 10.80
CA VAL A 99 -4.41 -3.81 10.69
C VAL A 99 -5.05 -4.28 12.00
N PRO A 100 -4.38 -4.15 13.18
CA PRO A 100 -5.02 -4.47 14.45
C PRO A 100 -6.30 -3.65 14.71
N ILE A 101 -6.31 -2.39 14.34
CA ILE A 101 -7.48 -1.51 14.47
C ILE A 101 -8.60 -2.01 13.56
N ALA A 102 -8.32 -2.29 12.28
CA ALA A 102 -9.30 -2.80 11.32
C ALA A 102 -9.93 -4.12 11.79
N ILE A 103 -9.14 -5.03 12.37
CA ILE A 103 -9.64 -6.30 12.94
C ILE A 103 -10.54 -6.03 14.14
N ALA A 104 -10.15 -5.11 15.03
CA ALA A 104 -10.93 -4.79 16.23
C ALA A 104 -12.27 -4.10 15.92
N MET A 105 -12.40 -3.46 14.76
CA MET A 105 -13.65 -2.81 14.32
C MET A 105 -14.72 -3.80 13.87
N PHE A 106 -14.38 -5.03 13.55
CA PHE A 106 -15.31 -6.06 13.06
C PHE A 106 -15.14 -7.36 13.86
N PRO A 107 -15.51 -7.37 15.15
CA PRO A 107 -15.38 -8.55 16.00
C PRO A 107 -16.43 -9.61 15.64
N GLY A 108 -16.03 -10.88 15.71
CA GLY A 108 -16.93 -12.02 15.53
C GLY A 108 -16.98 -12.60 14.12
N ALA A 109 -17.48 -13.83 14.03
CA ALA A 109 -17.54 -14.58 12.78
C ALA A 109 -18.55 -14.00 11.78
N ASP A 110 -19.55 -13.32 12.27
CA ASP A 110 -20.64 -12.74 11.44
C ASP A 110 -20.16 -11.54 10.60
N HIS A 111 -19.02 -10.93 10.97
CA HIS A 111 -18.45 -9.78 10.28
C HIS A 111 -17.16 -10.11 9.50
N LEU A 112 -16.87 -11.40 9.28
CA LEU A 112 -15.62 -11.85 8.67
C LEU A 112 -15.38 -11.24 7.28
N GLU A 113 -16.38 -11.19 6.43
CA GLU A 113 -16.29 -10.60 5.08
C GLU A 113 -15.87 -9.12 5.15
N MET A 114 -16.55 -8.36 6.04
CA MET A 114 -16.26 -6.95 6.21
C MET A 114 -14.88 -6.71 6.81
N MET A 115 -14.45 -7.56 7.73
CA MET A 115 -13.10 -7.54 8.31
C MET A 115 -12.04 -7.77 7.22
N ILE A 116 -12.23 -8.76 6.34
CA ILE A 116 -11.31 -9.03 5.22
C ILE A 116 -11.25 -7.83 4.28
N ILE A 117 -12.39 -7.23 3.94
CA ILE A 117 -12.44 -6.03 3.09
C ILE A 117 -11.71 -4.87 3.76
N ALA A 118 -11.92 -4.63 5.05
CA ALA A 118 -11.27 -3.56 5.80
C ALA A 118 -9.74 -3.74 5.89
N VAL A 119 -9.29 -4.95 6.19
CA VAL A 119 -7.85 -5.27 6.21
C VAL A 119 -7.24 -5.11 4.82
N SER A 120 -7.93 -5.56 3.76
CA SER A 120 -7.44 -5.38 2.39
C SER A 120 -7.33 -3.91 2.01
N ALA A 121 -8.25 -3.06 2.49
CA ALA A 121 -8.23 -1.62 2.28
C ALA A 121 -7.02 -0.96 2.95
N VAL A 122 -6.69 -1.37 4.18
CA VAL A 122 -5.48 -0.93 4.89
C VAL A 122 -4.23 -1.32 4.13
N LEU A 123 -4.13 -2.59 3.70
CA LEU A 123 -2.97 -3.08 2.97
C LEU A 123 -2.77 -2.34 1.64
N ALA A 124 -3.83 -2.20 0.86
CA ALA A 124 -3.78 -1.51 -0.42
C ALA A 124 -3.46 -0.01 -0.26
N GLY A 125 -4.08 0.65 0.72
CA GLY A 125 -3.82 2.07 1.02
C GLY A 125 -2.40 2.32 1.46
N ALA A 126 -1.87 1.49 2.35
CA ALA A 126 -0.51 1.62 2.83
C ALA A 126 0.52 1.41 1.72
N VAL A 127 0.33 0.41 0.85
CA VAL A 127 1.21 0.21 -0.32
C VAL A 127 1.11 1.40 -1.28
N CYS A 128 -0.09 1.92 -1.52
CA CYS A 128 -0.28 3.09 -2.38
C CYS A 128 0.46 4.33 -1.83
N GLY A 129 0.30 4.62 -0.53
CA GLY A 129 0.95 5.75 0.12
C GLY A 129 2.47 5.66 0.13
N ASP A 130 2.99 4.47 0.44
CA ASP A 130 4.42 4.19 0.42
C ASP A 130 5.02 4.40 -0.97
N HIS A 131 4.38 3.89 -2.03
CA HIS A 131 4.85 4.03 -3.41
C HIS A 131 4.98 5.47 -3.89
N ILE A 132 4.12 6.37 -3.44
CA ILE A 132 4.14 7.78 -3.84
C ILE A 132 4.90 8.67 -2.87
N SER A 133 5.39 8.12 -1.76
CA SER A 133 6.13 8.89 -0.75
C SER A 133 7.56 9.19 -1.21
N PRO A 134 7.99 10.46 -1.17
CA PRO A 134 9.37 10.82 -1.50
C PRO A 134 10.38 10.39 -0.43
N ILE A 135 9.91 10.04 0.76
CA ILE A 135 10.77 9.59 1.87
C ILE A 135 10.76 8.07 2.04
N SER A 136 10.02 7.34 1.18
CA SER A 136 9.99 5.89 1.21
C SER A 136 11.36 5.31 0.83
N ASP A 137 11.84 4.37 1.64
CA ASP A 137 13.08 3.65 1.38
C ASP A 137 12.99 2.83 0.08
N THR A 138 11.84 2.22 -0.20
CA THR A 138 11.61 1.47 -1.45
C THR A 138 11.67 2.37 -2.68
N THR A 139 11.10 3.58 -2.60
CA THR A 139 11.11 4.57 -3.68
C THR A 139 12.51 5.15 -3.89
N VAL A 140 13.22 5.44 -2.80
CA VAL A 140 14.63 5.90 -2.84
C VAL A 140 15.52 4.82 -3.45
N MET A 141 15.41 3.57 -2.99
CA MET A 141 16.22 2.47 -3.50
C MET A 141 15.93 2.16 -4.97
N SER A 142 14.67 2.17 -5.39
CA SER A 142 14.30 1.90 -6.79
C SER A 142 14.80 2.98 -7.74
N SER A 143 14.67 4.25 -7.36
CA SER A 143 15.18 5.38 -8.15
C SER A 143 16.71 5.38 -8.24
N ALA A 144 17.40 5.09 -7.13
CA ALA A 144 18.85 4.96 -7.11
C ALA A 144 19.33 3.77 -7.94
N GLY A 145 18.67 2.61 -7.83
CA GLY A 145 19.00 1.41 -8.61
C GLY A 145 18.78 1.61 -10.11
N ALA A 146 17.77 2.37 -10.51
CA ALA A 146 17.49 2.74 -11.89
C ALA A 146 18.36 3.93 -12.38
N GLN A 147 19.16 4.55 -11.51
CA GLN A 147 19.93 5.76 -11.80
C GLN A 147 19.06 6.91 -12.34
N SER A 148 17.80 6.98 -11.89
CA SER A 148 16.87 8.02 -12.24
C SER A 148 16.84 9.14 -11.18
N ASN A 149 16.43 10.34 -11.61
CA ASN A 149 16.24 11.42 -10.65
C ASN A 149 15.07 11.07 -9.71
N HIS A 150 15.33 11.01 -8.40
CA HIS A 150 14.38 10.58 -7.39
C HIS A 150 13.08 11.38 -7.40
N ILE A 151 13.15 12.71 -7.45
CA ILE A 151 11.96 13.58 -7.46
C ILE A 151 11.15 13.42 -8.74
N ASN A 152 11.80 13.29 -9.89
CA ASN A 152 11.10 13.01 -11.15
C ASN A 152 10.39 11.66 -11.11
N HIS A 153 11.03 10.63 -10.53
CA HIS A 153 10.43 9.32 -10.34
C HIS A 153 9.16 9.42 -9.47
N VAL A 154 9.25 10.06 -8.32
CA VAL A 154 8.10 10.28 -7.41
C VAL A 154 6.97 11.05 -8.11
N THR A 155 7.29 12.17 -8.77
CA THR A 155 6.28 13.03 -9.41
C THR A 155 5.54 12.30 -10.53
N THR A 156 6.24 11.52 -11.35
CA THR A 156 5.61 10.75 -12.42
C THR A 156 4.78 9.60 -11.88
N GLN A 157 5.28 8.87 -10.88
CA GLN A 157 4.58 7.76 -10.26
C GLN A 157 3.30 8.22 -9.53
N MET A 158 3.34 9.37 -8.86
CA MET A 158 2.19 9.94 -8.17
C MET A 158 0.99 10.17 -9.11
N GLN A 159 1.22 10.59 -10.34
CA GLN A 159 0.14 10.81 -11.31
C GLN A 159 -0.60 9.51 -11.67
N TYR A 160 0.13 8.41 -11.85
CA TYR A 160 -0.47 7.10 -12.13
C TYR A 160 -1.16 6.54 -10.88
N ALA A 161 -0.51 6.63 -9.73
CA ALA A 161 -1.05 6.14 -8.48
C ALA A 161 -2.33 6.89 -8.07
N ALA A 162 -2.42 8.20 -8.32
CA ALA A 162 -3.63 8.99 -8.04
C ALA A 162 -4.87 8.45 -8.80
N VAL A 163 -4.69 8.07 -10.06
CA VAL A 163 -5.78 7.46 -10.85
C VAL A 163 -6.23 6.14 -10.24
N VAL A 164 -5.27 5.29 -9.87
CA VAL A 164 -5.56 3.99 -9.25
C VAL A 164 -6.20 4.19 -7.87
N ALA A 165 -5.70 5.14 -7.06
CA ALA A 165 -6.24 5.45 -5.75
C ALA A 165 -7.72 5.85 -5.80
N VAL A 166 -8.12 6.70 -6.76
CA VAL A 166 -9.53 7.08 -6.95
C VAL A 166 -10.38 5.85 -7.28
N VAL A 167 -9.90 4.99 -8.19
CA VAL A 167 -10.60 3.75 -8.53
C VAL A 167 -10.71 2.82 -7.30
N CYS A 168 -9.66 2.71 -6.48
CA CYS A 168 -9.68 1.93 -5.25
C CYS A 168 -10.69 2.48 -4.23
N ILE A 169 -10.76 3.80 -4.04
CA ILE A 169 -11.75 4.42 -3.14
C ILE A 169 -13.17 4.02 -3.57
N ILE A 170 -13.49 4.16 -4.86
CA ILE A 170 -14.80 3.75 -5.39
C ILE A 170 -15.00 2.25 -5.21
N GLY A 171 -13.97 1.45 -5.47
CA GLY A 171 -14.00 0.00 -5.29
C GLY A 171 -14.28 -0.41 -3.85
N TYR A 172 -13.66 0.24 -2.86
CA TYR A 172 -13.91 -0.04 -1.44
C TYR A 172 -15.26 0.45 -0.95
N ILE A 173 -15.82 1.53 -1.52
CA ILE A 173 -17.21 1.92 -1.29
C ILE A 173 -18.15 0.81 -1.80
N ILE A 174 -17.94 0.32 -3.01
CA ILE A 174 -18.73 -0.77 -3.59
C ILE A 174 -18.57 -2.06 -2.77
N ALA A 175 -17.35 -2.38 -2.35
CA ALA A 175 -17.07 -3.55 -1.53
C ALA A 175 -17.81 -3.51 -0.19
N GLY A 176 -17.84 -2.35 0.46
CA GLY A 176 -18.61 -2.12 1.69
C GLY A 176 -20.10 -2.28 1.50
N LEU A 177 -20.64 -1.82 0.36
CA LEU A 177 -22.07 -1.94 0.05
C LEU A 177 -22.49 -3.37 -0.33
N VAL A 178 -21.70 -4.05 -1.14
CA VAL A 178 -22.01 -5.39 -1.68
C VAL A 178 -21.63 -6.49 -0.70
N GLN A 179 -20.58 -6.28 0.11
CA GLN A 179 -20.03 -7.22 1.11
C GLN A 179 -19.63 -8.58 0.52
N ILE A 180 -19.39 -8.65 -0.78
CA ILE A 180 -18.90 -9.84 -1.51
C ILE A 180 -17.62 -9.45 -2.22
N TRP A 181 -16.49 -9.91 -1.70
CA TRP A 181 -15.15 -9.47 -2.13
C TRP A 181 -14.85 -9.71 -3.61
N TRP A 182 -15.24 -10.86 -4.16
CA TRP A 182 -14.95 -11.21 -5.56
C TRP A 182 -15.80 -10.40 -6.56
N VAL A 183 -17.05 -10.03 -6.21
CA VAL A 183 -17.90 -9.16 -7.03
C VAL A 183 -17.32 -7.74 -7.03
N ALA A 184 -16.96 -7.23 -5.87
CA ALA A 184 -16.34 -5.91 -5.73
C ALA A 184 -15.00 -5.83 -6.48
N LEU A 185 -14.17 -6.88 -6.43
CA LEU A 185 -12.93 -6.98 -7.20
C LEU A 185 -13.19 -6.94 -8.70
N GLY A 186 -14.16 -7.71 -9.20
CA GLY A 186 -14.53 -7.73 -10.61
C GLY A 186 -14.99 -6.36 -11.13
N ILE A 187 -15.86 -5.69 -10.37
CA ILE A 187 -16.34 -4.33 -10.72
C ILE A 187 -15.19 -3.33 -10.70
N SER A 188 -14.32 -3.37 -9.68
CA SER A 188 -13.18 -2.47 -9.56
C SER A 188 -12.18 -2.65 -10.72
N LEU A 189 -11.93 -3.90 -11.13
CA LEU A 189 -11.07 -4.21 -12.27
C LEU A 189 -11.66 -3.69 -13.59
N MET A 190 -12.96 -3.88 -13.81
CA MET A 190 -13.64 -3.34 -14.98
C MET A 190 -13.61 -1.81 -14.99
N LEU A 191 -13.82 -1.17 -13.85
CA LEU A 191 -13.74 0.28 -13.71
C LEU A 191 -12.32 0.78 -14.03
N LEU A 192 -11.29 0.13 -13.53
CA LEU A 192 -9.89 0.47 -13.83
C LEU A 192 -9.61 0.37 -15.34
N LEU A 193 -10.00 -0.73 -15.99
CA LEU A 193 -9.83 -0.90 -17.42
C LEU A 193 -10.59 0.17 -18.23
N ALA A 194 -11.80 0.51 -17.80
CA ALA A 194 -12.59 1.57 -18.45
C ALA A 194 -11.90 2.94 -18.32
N VAL A 195 -11.40 3.29 -17.15
CA VAL A 195 -10.68 4.54 -16.91
C VAL A 195 -9.39 4.59 -17.74
N LEU A 196 -8.60 3.51 -17.77
CA LEU A 196 -7.36 3.45 -18.54
C LEU A 196 -7.61 3.55 -20.06
N THR A 197 -8.64 2.88 -20.56
CA THR A 197 -9.02 2.98 -21.98
C THR A 197 -9.50 4.37 -22.36
N PHE A 198 -10.25 5.01 -21.46
CA PHE A 198 -10.69 6.39 -21.64
C PHE A 198 -9.52 7.37 -21.68
N ILE A 199 -8.57 7.27 -20.75
CA ILE A 199 -7.36 8.10 -20.72
C ILE A 199 -6.53 7.90 -22.00
N LYS A 200 -6.33 6.64 -22.41
CA LYS A 200 -5.60 6.31 -23.65
C LYS A 200 -6.25 6.95 -24.88
N LYS A 201 -7.57 6.85 -25.01
CA LYS A 201 -8.33 7.44 -26.14
C LYS A 201 -8.19 8.96 -26.17
N ARG A 202 -8.29 9.61 -25.00
CA ARG A 202 -8.15 11.07 -24.88
C ARG A 202 -6.74 11.55 -25.21
N SER A 203 -5.72 10.82 -24.77
CA SER A 203 -4.31 11.13 -25.05
C SER A 203 -3.96 10.96 -26.54
N GLY A 204 -4.52 9.94 -27.22
CA GLY A 204 -4.35 9.74 -28.66
C GLY A 204 -4.96 10.87 -29.49
N SER A 205 -6.19 11.27 -29.15
CA SER A 205 -6.88 12.39 -29.85
C SER A 205 -6.16 13.73 -29.72
N ASN A 206 -5.49 13.97 -28.57
CA ASN A 206 -4.71 15.21 -28.42
C ASN A 206 -3.41 15.19 -29.20
N ARG A 207 -2.76 14.04 -29.38
CA ARG A 207 -1.55 13.90 -30.21
C ARG A 207 -1.85 14.16 -31.70
N GLU A 208 -2.98 13.66 -32.21
CA GLU A 208 -3.40 13.92 -33.60
C GLU A 208 -3.70 15.39 -33.86
N LYS A 209 -4.30 16.09 -32.89
CA LYS A 209 -4.57 17.52 -33.00
C LYS A 209 -3.31 18.38 -32.96
N THR A 210 -2.26 17.95 -32.27
CA THR A 210 -0.99 18.68 -32.15
C THR A 210 -0.05 18.36 -33.31
N ALA A 211 -0.22 17.23 -34.00
CA ALA A 211 0.57 16.83 -35.17
C ALA A 211 -0.03 17.34 -36.51
N GLY A 212 -1.25 17.89 -36.50
CA GLY A 212 -1.94 18.43 -37.64
C GLY A 212 -1.87 19.98 -37.77
N ILE A 213 -0.98 20.62 -36.98
CA ILE A 213 -0.56 22.01 -37.09
C ILE A 213 0.91 22.04 -37.53
#